data_1e3720de99d274c02046f75c6d1187a8
#
_entry.id   1e3720de99d274c02046f75c6d1187a8
#
_cell.length_a   1.000
_cell.length_b   1.000
_cell.length_c   1.000
_cell.angle_alpha   90.00
_cell.angle_beta   90.00
_cell.angle_gamma   90.00
#
_symmetry.space_group_name_H-M   'P 1'
#
loop_
_entity.id
_entity.type
_entity.pdbx_description
1 polymer ?
#
loop_
_entity_poly.entity_id
_entity_poly.type
_entity_poly.pdbx_seq_one_letter_code
_entity_poly.pdbx_strand_id
1 'polypeptide(L)'
;MKLLSLNETAKLLNVHKNTLRVWDEKGTLKAIRTKGGHRRYREDDVNIVMGELTPVSGDSNAVAIYCRVSSGEQKEKGDLDRQKGRLLDYCREKKYRVEYVFEEVGSGLNDNRSKLMQMMKLAETHKIGKVVIEHKDRLIRFNKNILIKYFTSHNVSVEWINTVPLTGNGYRTRK
;
A
#
# COMPACT_ATOMS: atom_id res chain seq x y z
N MET A 1 18.26 -5.25 24.19
CA MET A 1 17.12 -4.31 24.10
C MET A 1 17.65 -2.91 24.37
N LYS A 2 17.65 -2.04 23.39
CA LYS A 2 18.14 -0.67 23.51
C LYS A 2 16.98 0.26 23.85
N LEU A 3 17.23 1.21 24.77
CA LEU A 3 16.25 2.19 25.19
C LEU A 3 16.69 3.59 24.73
N LEU A 4 15.83 4.23 23.98
CA LEU A 4 16.01 5.59 23.46
C LEU A 4 15.41 6.61 24.42
N SER A 5 16.07 7.75 24.59
CA SER A 5 15.52 8.88 25.32
C SER A 5 14.42 9.58 24.54
N LEU A 6 13.63 10.43 25.21
CA LEU A 6 12.61 11.26 24.55
C LEU A 6 13.21 12.12 23.40
N ASN A 7 14.45 12.63 23.60
CA ASN A 7 15.12 13.46 22.60
C ASN A 7 15.57 12.67 21.38
N GLU A 8 16.19 11.51 21.61
CA GLU A 8 16.63 10.61 20.53
C GLU A 8 15.43 10.13 19.72
N THR A 9 14.37 9.70 20.40
CA THR A 9 13.13 9.25 19.74
C THR A 9 12.48 10.37 18.92
N ALA A 10 12.41 11.60 19.47
CA ALA A 10 11.84 12.75 18.77
C ALA A 10 12.64 13.08 17.49
N LYS A 11 13.98 13.01 17.57
CA LYS A 11 14.87 13.25 16.43
C LYS A 11 14.73 12.13 15.38
N LEU A 12 14.71 10.87 15.83
CA LEU A 12 14.62 9.70 14.95
C LEU A 12 13.30 9.69 14.15
N LEU A 13 12.17 9.93 14.85
CA LEU A 13 10.83 9.96 14.24
C LEU A 13 10.51 11.30 13.54
N ASN A 14 11.42 12.28 13.62
CA ASN A 14 11.22 13.64 13.11
C ASN A 14 9.92 14.30 13.63
N VAL A 15 9.61 14.14 14.91
CA VAL A 15 8.43 14.71 15.55
C VAL A 15 8.80 15.56 16.77
N HIS A 16 7.90 16.47 17.16
CA HIS A 16 8.11 17.25 18.39
C HIS A 16 7.93 16.38 19.66
N LYS A 17 8.68 16.67 20.71
CA LYS A 17 8.62 15.94 21.99
C LYS A 17 7.22 15.85 22.60
N ASN A 18 6.38 16.87 22.37
CA ASN A 18 4.99 16.86 22.84
C ASN A 18 4.15 15.81 22.11
N THR A 19 4.42 15.56 20.83
CA THR A 19 3.79 14.49 20.07
C THR A 19 4.05 13.12 20.71
N LEU A 20 5.28 12.86 21.12
CA LEU A 20 5.63 11.61 21.82
C LEU A 20 4.93 11.47 23.18
N ARG A 21 4.71 12.58 23.89
CA ARG A 21 3.95 12.56 25.14
C ARG A 21 2.49 12.19 24.90
N VAL A 22 1.88 12.80 23.89
CA VAL A 22 0.50 12.47 23.46
C VAL A 22 0.40 11.03 23.01
N TRP A 23 1.40 10.52 22.28
CA TRP A 23 1.43 9.12 21.85
C TRP A 23 1.57 8.14 23.01
N ASP A 24 2.37 8.49 24.03
CA ASP A 24 2.49 7.72 25.28
C ASP A 24 1.13 7.66 26.01
N GLU A 25 0.44 8.78 26.12
CA GLU A 25 -0.88 8.88 26.76
C GLU A 25 -1.98 8.12 25.98
N LYS A 26 -1.99 8.25 24.64
CA LYS A 26 -2.93 7.55 23.76
C LYS A 26 -2.59 6.08 23.53
N GLY A 27 -1.43 5.61 23.96
CA GLY A 27 -0.98 4.24 23.76
C GLY A 27 -0.42 3.93 22.37
N THR A 28 -0.26 4.92 21.49
CA THR A 28 0.32 4.75 20.15
C THR A 28 1.78 4.35 20.22
N LEU A 29 2.55 4.97 21.13
CA LEU A 29 3.94 4.61 21.44
C LEU A 29 4.16 4.75 22.95
N LYS A 30 4.10 3.62 23.66
CA LYS A 30 4.21 3.57 25.12
C LYS A 30 5.64 3.81 25.59
N ALA A 31 5.79 4.73 26.55
CA ALA A 31 7.07 4.97 27.19
C ALA A 31 7.25 4.10 28.44
N ILE A 32 8.47 3.60 28.63
CA ILE A 32 8.94 3.04 29.89
C ILE A 32 9.41 4.19 30.78
N ARG A 33 9.13 4.15 32.07
CA ARG A 33 9.60 5.14 33.03
C ARG A 33 10.83 4.63 33.78
N THR A 34 11.88 5.44 33.79
CA THR A 34 13.01 5.18 34.72
C THR A 34 12.60 5.44 36.17
N LYS A 35 13.40 5.00 37.12
CA LYS A 35 13.19 5.32 38.58
C LYS A 35 13.07 6.82 38.83
N GLY A 36 13.71 7.67 38.02
CA GLY A 36 13.60 9.14 38.06
C GLY A 36 12.45 9.71 37.24
N GLY A 37 11.48 8.91 36.77
CA GLY A 37 10.30 9.36 36.05
C GLY A 37 10.53 9.71 34.57
N HIS A 38 11.77 9.62 34.07
CA HIS A 38 12.07 9.97 32.67
C HIS A 38 11.53 8.93 31.70
N ARG A 39 10.93 9.40 30.59
CA ARG A 39 10.44 8.55 29.48
C ARG A 39 11.61 7.94 28.72
N ARG A 40 11.49 6.64 28.44
CA ARG A 40 12.36 5.86 27.56
C ARG A 40 11.48 5.04 26.63
N TYR A 41 11.92 4.88 25.38
CA TYR A 41 11.20 4.12 24.37
C TYR A 41 12.07 2.95 23.92
N ARG A 42 11.47 1.79 23.72
CA ARG A 42 12.20 0.66 23.13
C ARG A 42 12.49 0.98 21.67
N GLU A 43 13.70 0.75 21.22
CA GLU A 43 14.10 0.96 19.84
C GLU A 43 13.21 0.16 18.88
N ASP A 44 12.84 -1.07 19.26
CA ASP A 44 11.95 -1.93 18.48
C ASP A 44 10.55 -1.31 18.28
N ASP A 45 9.96 -0.73 19.34
CA ASP A 45 8.66 -0.06 19.27
C ASP A 45 8.73 1.21 18.40
N VAL A 46 9.85 1.94 18.47
CA VAL A 46 10.10 3.12 17.64
C VAL A 46 10.23 2.73 16.18
N ASN A 47 10.94 1.66 15.87
CA ASN A 47 11.10 1.14 14.51
C ASN A 47 9.75 0.65 13.93
N ILE A 48 8.89 0.06 14.76
CA ILE A 48 7.51 -0.29 14.36
C ILE A 48 6.72 0.96 13.94
N VAL A 49 6.81 2.03 14.74
CA VAL A 49 6.15 3.32 14.43
C VAL A 49 6.75 3.98 13.18
N MET A 50 8.04 3.81 12.95
CA MET A 50 8.70 4.26 11.72
C MET A 50 8.31 3.42 10.49
N GLY A 51 7.68 2.26 10.67
CA GLY A 51 7.37 1.33 9.60
C GLY A 51 8.58 0.52 9.11
N GLU A 52 9.70 0.55 9.84
CA GLU A 52 10.92 -0.20 9.51
C GLU A 52 10.88 -1.63 10.03
N LEU A 53 10.10 -1.87 11.09
CA LEU A 53 9.83 -3.19 11.64
C LEU A 53 8.31 -3.38 11.69
N THR A 54 7.71 -3.69 10.56
CA THR A 54 6.36 -4.24 10.60
C THR A 54 6.43 -5.63 11.22
N PRO A 55 5.57 -5.97 12.20
CA PRO A 55 5.39 -7.38 12.52
C PRO A 55 4.93 -8.07 11.23
N VAL A 56 5.84 -8.84 10.63
CA VAL A 56 5.56 -9.63 9.44
C VAL A 56 4.63 -10.78 9.85
N SER A 57 3.36 -10.46 10.05
CA SER A 57 2.29 -11.45 10.20
C SER A 57 1.40 -11.51 8.94
N GLY A 58 1.94 -11.03 7.82
CA GLY A 58 1.37 -11.20 6.49
C GLY A 58 2.50 -11.50 5.51
N ASP A 59 2.23 -12.29 4.50
CA ASP A 59 3.18 -12.59 3.45
C ASP A 59 3.41 -11.32 2.62
N SER A 60 4.46 -10.53 3.00
CA SER A 60 4.85 -9.29 2.33
C SER A 60 5.21 -9.50 0.85
N ASN A 61 5.33 -10.75 0.40
CA ASN A 61 5.54 -11.14 -0.99
C ASN A 61 4.23 -11.35 -1.75
N ALA A 62 3.08 -11.36 -1.07
CA ALA A 62 1.80 -11.50 -1.72
C ALA A 62 1.48 -10.26 -2.55
N VAL A 63 1.13 -10.48 -3.81
CA VAL A 63 0.79 -9.44 -4.76
C VAL A 63 -0.70 -9.44 -5.04
N ALA A 64 -1.31 -8.25 -5.00
CA ALA A 64 -2.65 -8.02 -5.49
C ALA A 64 -2.60 -7.35 -6.87
N ILE A 65 -3.37 -7.84 -7.82
CA ILE A 65 -3.62 -7.13 -9.07
C ILE A 65 -4.99 -6.46 -9.01
N TYR A 66 -5.09 -5.25 -9.57
CA TYR A 66 -6.35 -4.51 -9.62
C TYR A 66 -6.66 -4.06 -11.05
N CYS A 67 -7.77 -4.55 -11.55
CA CYS A 67 -8.31 -4.26 -12.87
C CYS A 67 -9.58 -3.44 -12.74
N ARG A 68 -9.77 -2.44 -13.60
CA ARG A 68 -10.97 -1.61 -13.58
C ARG A 68 -11.38 -1.14 -14.96
N VAL A 69 -12.67 -1.25 -15.24
CA VAL A 69 -13.33 -0.61 -16.39
C VAL A 69 -14.41 0.35 -15.90
N SER A 70 -14.75 1.35 -16.73
CA SER A 70 -15.67 2.42 -16.32
C SER A 70 -17.15 2.01 -16.42
N SER A 71 -17.48 1.06 -17.28
CA SER A 71 -18.87 0.64 -17.56
C SER A 71 -19.01 -0.85 -17.76
N GLY A 72 -20.24 -1.35 -17.65
CA GLY A 72 -20.59 -2.73 -17.95
C GLY A 72 -20.33 -3.10 -19.41
N GLU A 73 -20.58 -2.19 -20.35
CA GLU A 73 -20.32 -2.38 -21.79
C GLU A 73 -18.83 -2.70 -22.05
N GLN A 74 -17.90 -2.01 -21.39
CA GLN A 74 -16.46 -2.31 -21.49
C GLN A 74 -16.12 -3.69 -20.92
N LYS A 75 -16.84 -4.13 -19.88
CA LYS A 75 -16.71 -5.49 -19.34
C LYS A 75 -17.17 -6.52 -20.37
N GLU A 76 -18.34 -6.32 -20.97
CA GLU A 76 -18.90 -7.21 -21.98
C GLU A 76 -18.01 -7.31 -23.24
N LYS A 77 -17.35 -6.23 -23.60
CA LYS A 77 -16.34 -6.22 -24.70
C LYS A 77 -15.02 -6.93 -24.31
N GLY A 78 -14.90 -7.50 -23.12
CA GLY A 78 -13.73 -8.23 -22.64
C GLY A 78 -12.54 -7.35 -22.27
N ASP A 79 -12.73 -6.03 -22.08
CA ASP A 79 -11.64 -5.13 -21.72
C ASP A 79 -11.04 -5.46 -20.35
N LEU A 80 -11.89 -5.90 -19.42
CA LEU A 80 -11.48 -6.28 -18.07
C LEU A 80 -10.60 -7.55 -18.09
N ASP A 81 -11.00 -8.56 -18.87
CA ASP A 81 -10.25 -9.81 -19.01
C ASP A 81 -8.91 -9.60 -19.70
N ARG A 82 -8.88 -8.76 -20.75
CA ARG A 82 -7.63 -8.39 -21.42
C ARG A 82 -6.68 -7.65 -20.46
N GLN A 83 -7.20 -6.76 -19.61
CA GLN A 83 -6.42 -6.06 -18.62
C GLN A 83 -5.84 -7.04 -17.59
N LYS A 84 -6.66 -7.96 -17.06
CA LYS A 84 -6.25 -9.01 -16.14
C LYS A 84 -5.17 -9.89 -16.75
N GLY A 85 -5.34 -10.35 -17.99
CA GLY A 85 -4.35 -11.16 -18.70
C GLY A 85 -2.98 -10.49 -18.74
N ARG A 86 -2.93 -9.21 -19.18
CA ARG A 86 -1.66 -8.45 -19.24
C ARG A 86 -0.99 -8.30 -17.87
N LEU A 87 -1.76 -8.08 -16.81
CA LEU A 87 -1.23 -7.96 -15.44
C LEU A 87 -0.69 -9.30 -14.94
N LEU A 88 -1.38 -10.40 -15.21
CA LEU A 88 -0.92 -11.74 -14.84
C LEU A 88 0.35 -12.14 -15.60
N ASP A 89 0.45 -11.85 -16.89
CA ASP A 89 1.65 -12.11 -17.69
C ASP A 89 2.85 -11.30 -17.16
N TYR A 90 2.64 -10.02 -16.86
CA TYR A 90 3.66 -9.18 -16.26
C TYR A 90 4.13 -9.74 -14.90
N CYS A 91 3.20 -10.12 -14.04
CA CYS A 91 3.54 -10.71 -12.74
C CYS A 91 4.29 -12.03 -12.89
N ARG A 92 3.96 -12.86 -13.90
CA ARG A 92 4.66 -14.10 -14.22
C ARG A 92 6.11 -13.84 -14.66
N GLU A 93 6.33 -12.86 -15.55
CA GLU A 93 7.69 -12.45 -15.98
C GLU A 93 8.54 -11.96 -14.80
N LYS A 94 7.93 -11.23 -13.87
CA LYS A 94 8.58 -10.72 -12.65
C LYS A 94 8.71 -11.76 -11.53
N LYS A 95 8.15 -12.97 -11.72
CA LYS A 95 8.07 -14.02 -10.71
C LYS A 95 7.35 -13.57 -9.43
N TYR A 96 6.35 -12.71 -9.58
CA TYR A 96 5.53 -12.26 -8.46
C TYR A 96 4.49 -13.32 -8.09
N ARG A 97 4.27 -13.50 -6.79
CA ARG A 97 3.23 -14.39 -6.25
C ARG A 97 1.92 -13.63 -6.16
N VAL A 98 1.07 -13.74 -7.18
CA VAL A 98 -0.27 -13.15 -7.21
C VAL A 98 -1.21 -13.98 -6.35
N GLU A 99 -1.71 -13.41 -5.26
CA GLU A 99 -2.69 -14.07 -4.37
C GLU A 99 -4.09 -13.48 -4.50
N TYR A 100 -4.18 -12.23 -4.91
CA TYR A 100 -5.46 -11.54 -4.98
C TYR A 100 -5.63 -10.88 -6.34
N VAL A 101 -6.83 -11.10 -6.92
CA VAL A 101 -7.25 -10.50 -8.18
C VAL A 101 -8.52 -9.71 -7.92
N PHE A 102 -8.45 -8.40 -8.11
CA PHE A 102 -9.59 -7.50 -7.95
C PHE A 102 -10.04 -6.98 -9.31
N GLU A 103 -11.30 -7.26 -9.62
CA GLU A 103 -11.96 -6.83 -10.85
C GLU A 103 -13.10 -5.89 -10.49
N GLU A 104 -13.06 -4.65 -10.94
CA GLU A 104 -14.02 -3.60 -10.59
C GLU A 104 -14.66 -3.00 -11.85
N VAL A 105 -15.97 -2.90 -11.84
CA VAL A 105 -16.73 -2.15 -12.84
C VAL A 105 -17.24 -0.89 -12.16
N GLY A 106 -16.71 0.25 -12.53
CA GLY A 106 -17.11 1.52 -11.93
C GLY A 106 -16.22 2.70 -12.32
N SER A 107 -16.78 3.89 -12.25
CA SER A 107 -16.05 5.11 -12.53
C SER A 107 -14.86 5.30 -11.57
N GLY A 108 -13.75 5.81 -12.09
CA GLY A 108 -12.61 6.24 -11.26
C GLY A 108 -12.89 7.43 -10.34
N LEU A 109 -14.08 8.04 -10.47
CA LEU A 109 -14.61 9.11 -9.63
C LEU A 109 -15.52 8.59 -8.51
N ASN A 110 -15.89 7.32 -8.57
CA ASN A 110 -16.78 6.73 -7.56
C ASN A 110 -15.96 6.32 -6.34
N ASP A 111 -16.30 6.86 -5.18
CA ASP A 111 -15.64 6.55 -3.91
C ASP A 111 -16.11 5.20 -3.33
N ASN A 112 -17.31 4.73 -3.74
CA ASN A 112 -17.86 3.46 -3.27
C ASN A 112 -17.46 2.29 -4.18
N ARG A 113 -16.15 2.02 -4.27
CA ARG A 113 -15.58 0.89 -5.03
C ARG A 113 -15.25 -0.25 -4.09
N SER A 114 -16.12 -1.25 -4.05
CA SER A 114 -16.04 -2.35 -3.08
C SER A 114 -14.73 -3.15 -3.19
N LYS A 115 -14.22 -3.35 -4.42
CA LYS A 115 -12.97 -4.08 -4.65
C LYS A 115 -11.74 -3.29 -4.23
N LEU A 116 -11.73 -1.98 -4.48
CA LEU A 116 -10.69 -1.11 -3.96
C LEU A 116 -10.67 -1.11 -2.42
N MET A 117 -11.84 -0.99 -1.77
CA MET A 117 -11.94 -1.03 -0.31
C MET A 117 -11.45 -2.37 0.27
N GLN A 118 -11.78 -3.50 -0.37
CA GLN A 118 -11.24 -4.81 0.03
C GLN A 118 -9.72 -4.85 -0.08
N MET A 119 -9.15 -4.34 -1.17
CA MET A 119 -7.69 -4.28 -1.37
C MET A 119 -7.02 -3.38 -0.32
N MET A 120 -7.62 -2.22 0.01
CA MET A 120 -7.13 -1.34 1.07
C MET A 120 -7.14 -2.06 2.43
N LYS A 121 -8.17 -2.85 2.73
CA LYS A 121 -8.24 -3.65 3.95
C LYS A 121 -7.14 -4.72 4.03
N LEU A 122 -6.77 -5.34 2.90
CA LEU A 122 -5.63 -6.26 2.86
C LEU A 122 -4.30 -5.54 3.15
N ALA A 123 -4.14 -4.30 2.67
CA ALA A 123 -2.98 -3.47 2.99
C ALA A 123 -2.90 -3.13 4.50
N GLU A 124 -4.01 -2.68 5.10
CA GLU A 124 -4.10 -2.41 6.54
C GLU A 124 -3.75 -3.62 7.41
N THR A 125 -4.15 -4.82 6.96
CA THR A 125 -3.90 -6.08 7.68
C THR A 125 -2.60 -6.75 7.26
N HIS A 126 -1.73 -6.04 6.51
CA HIS A 126 -0.43 -6.51 6.02
C HIS A 126 -0.47 -7.86 5.28
N LYS A 127 -1.59 -8.17 4.63
CA LYS A 127 -1.75 -9.41 3.84
C LYS A 127 -1.19 -9.32 2.43
N ILE A 128 -0.86 -8.11 1.97
CA ILE A 128 -0.22 -7.86 0.67
C ILE A 128 0.96 -6.91 0.86
N GLY A 129 2.01 -7.11 0.09
CA GLY A 129 3.19 -6.22 0.04
C GLY A 129 3.27 -5.40 -1.26
N LYS A 130 2.48 -5.76 -2.27
CA LYS A 130 2.50 -5.06 -3.55
C LYS A 130 1.11 -5.05 -4.21
N VAL A 131 0.80 -3.93 -4.85
CA VAL A 131 -0.34 -3.77 -5.76
C VAL A 131 0.20 -3.51 -7.17
N VAL A 132 -0.26 -4.29 -8.16
CA VAL A 132 0.09 -4.10 -9.57
C VAL A 132 -1.16 -3.70 -10.35
N ILE A 133 -1.04 -2.62 -11.12
CA ILE A 133 -2.10 -2.03 -11.94
C ILE A 133 -1.61 -1.76 -13.36
N GLU A 134 -2.50 -1.62 -14.31
CA GLU A 134 -2.11 -1.31 -15.68
C GLU A 134 -1.62 0.14 -15.83
N HIS A 135 -2.41 1.09 -15.34
CA HIS A 135 -2.11 2.52 -15.34
C HIS A 135 -2.56 3.14 -14.03
N LYS A 136 -1.91 4.22 -13.61
CA LYS A 136 -2.28 4.98 -12.41
C LYS A 136 -3.76 5.38 -12.38
N ASP A 137 -4.35 5.65 -13.55
CA ASP A 137 -5.77 6.03 -13.70
C ASP A 137 -6.75 4.89 -13.40
N ARG A 138 -6.27 3.64 -13.36
CA ARG A 138 -7.09 2.50 -12.94
C ARG A 138 -7.35 2.53 -11.44
N LEU A 139 -6.35 2.99 -10.67
CA LEU A 139 -6.52 3.11 -9.23
C LEU A 139 -7.48 4.25 -8.87
N ILE A 140 -7.22 5.46 -9.35
CA ILE A 140 -8.08 6.63 -9.16
C ILE A 140 -7.79 7.68 -10.24
N ARG A 141 -8.82 8.43 -10.65
CA ARG A 141 -8.70 9.46 -11.68
C ARG A 141 -8.13 10.77 -11.15
N PHE A 142 -8.57 11.17 -9.94
CA PHE A 142 -8.08 12.36 -9.23
C PHE A 142 -7.37 11.97 -7.93
N ASN A 143 -6.48 12.84 -7.43
CA ASN A 143 -5.76 12.63 -6.18
C ASN A 143 -4.99 11.29 -6.09
N LYS A 144 -4.41 10.85 -7.21
CA LYS A 144 -3.62 9.59 -7.31
C LYS A 144 -2.59 9.45 -6.19
N ASN A 145 -1.99 10.55 -5.79
CA ASN A 145 -0.97 10.58 -4.76
C ASN A 145 -1.51 10.19 -3.37
N ILE A 146 -2.80 10.39 -3.10
CA ILE A 146 -3.42 10.02 -1.81
C ILE A 146 -3.44 8.51 -1.65
N LEU A 147 -3.92 7.77 -2.66
CA LEU A 147 -3.95 6.31 -2.60
C LEU A 147 -2.54 5.69 -2.62
N ILE A 148 -1.62 6.26 -3.40
CA ILE A 148 -0.22 5.80 -3.39
C ILE A 148 0.38 6.02 -1.99
N LYS A 149 0.19 7.18 -1.38
CA LYS A 149 0.63 7.45 0.00
C LYS A 149 -0.03 6.51 1.01
N TYR A 150 -1.33 6.24 0.85
CA TYR A 150 -2.04 5.29 1.70
C TYR A 150 -1.41 3.90 1.65
N PHE A 151 -1.19 3.34 0.46
CA PHE A 151 -0.55 2.03 0.32
C PHE A 151 0.88 2.04 0.87
N THR A 152 1.66 3.07 0.56
CA THR A 152 3.03 3.22 1.06
C THR A 152 3.07 3.31 2.59
N SER A 153 2.12 4.00 3.24
CA SER A 153 2.05 4.08 4.71
C SER A 153 1.74 2.74 5.38
N HIS A 154 1.20 1.77 4.61
CA HIS A 154 0.99 0.39 5.05
C HIS A 154 2.06 -0.57 4.51
N ASN A 155 3.21 -0.05 4.04
CA ASN A 155 4.32 -0.81 3.44
C ASN A 155 3.94 -1.60 2.20
N VAL A 156 2.93 -1.16 1.46
CA VAL A 156 2.52 -1.75 0.19
C VAL A 156 3.04 -0.90 -0.96
N SER A 157 3.88 -1.48 -1.82
CA SER A 157 4.35 -0.82 -3.03
C SER A 157 3.27 -0.85 -4.12
N VAL A 158 3.15 0.24 -4.87
CA VAL A 158 2.24 0.31 -6.03
C VAL A 158 3.07 0.36 -7.32
N GLU A 159 2.85 -0.59 -8.19
CA GLU A 159 3.55 -0.74 -9.47
C GLU A 159 2.54 -0.70 -10.64
N TRP A 160 2.94 -0.12 -11.76
CA TRP A 160 2.11 -0.02 -12.97
C TRP A 160 2.91 -0.39 -14.20
N ILE A 161 2.27 -1.07 -15.16
CA ILE A 161 2.94 -1.68 -16.30
C ILE A 161 3.01 -0.80 -17.55
N ASN A 162 2.64 0.47 -17.51
CA ASN A 162 2.78 1.45 -18.61
C ASN A 162 2.63 0.82 -20.03
N THR A 163 1.55 0.11 -20.29
CA THR A 163 1.26 -0.38 -21.63
C THR A 163 0.84 0.80 -22.51
N VAL A 164 1.64 1.12 -23.50
CA VAL A 164 1.23 2.06 -24.55
C VAL A 164 0.34 1.28 -25.53
N PRO A 165 -0.90 1.70 -25.82
CA PRO A 165 -1.68 1.08 -26.89
C PRO A 165 -0.89 1.23 -28.19
N LEU A 166 -0.60 0.13 -28.86
CA LEU A 166 -0.17 0.19 -30.24
C LEU A 166 -1.39 0.65 -31.06
N THR A 167 -1.26 1.73 -31.81
CA THR A 167 -2.19 2.09 -32.84
C THR A 167 -2.26 0.91 -33.84
N GLY A 168 -3.35 0.14 -33.78
CA GLY A 168 -3.55 -1.08 -34.57
C GLY A 168 -3.09 -2.36 -33.85
N ASN A 169 -3.97 -2.95 -33.06
CA ASN A 169 -3.95 -4.35 -32.58
C ASN A 169 -2.69 -4.89 -31.87
N GLY A 170 -2.05 -4.14 -31.01
CA GLY A 170 -0.99 -4.69 -30.16
C GLY A 170 -0.51 -3.72 -29.07
N TYR A 171 -0.04 -4.25 -27.96
CA TYR A 171 0.56 -3.48 -26.87
C TYR A 171 2.06 -3.80 -26.78
N ARG A 172 2.90 -2.77 -26.63
CA ARG A 172 4.31 -2.94 -26.27
C ARG A 172 4.55 -2.52 -24.82
N THR A 173 5.22 -3.35 -24.04
CA THR A 173 5.79 -2.97 -22.76
C THR A 173 7.04 -2.14 -23.00
N ARG A 174 7.16 -0.96 -22.39
CA ARG A 174 8.45 -0.26 -22.33
C ARG A 174 9.26 -0.84 -21.17
N LYS A 175 10.48 -1.20 -21.52
CA LYS A 175 11.54 -1.55 -20.55
C LYS A 175 11.99 -0.33 -19.77
#